data_9880c6673e3c0a0700495732f38d6b93
#
_entry.id   9880c6673e3c0a0700495732f38d6b93
#
_cell.length_a   1.000
_cell.length_b   1.000
_cell.length_c   1.000
_cell.angle_alpha   90.00
_cell.angle_beta   90.00
_cell.angle_gamma   90.00
#
_symmetry.space_group_name_H-M   'P 1'
#
loop_
_entity.id
_entity.type
_entity.pdbx_description
1 polymer ?
#
loop_
_entity_poly.entity_id
_entity_poly.type
_entity_poly.pdbx_seq_one_letter_code
_entity_poly.pdbx_strand_id
1 'polypeptide(L)'
;MAYFSTRNIAAIALSSSLWAVLNWLVAPIFWELTHLPILCDMVGTSLLVLTLWWTRKPGAPTLMGVVATVLNFILRPGALHFLGFTAASVVFDLAALVVGYRNILDRGRVSSVILVLVSLLSTTVAGLIIGTFFMNPMLLTKMFGGVAFFAAIHGLGGIVGGALGVIITRGLEARQIIPR
;
A
#
# COMPACT_ATOMS: atom_id res chain seq x y z
N MET A 1 8.87 16.05 -23.12
CA MET A 1 7.96 16.32 -21.97
C MET A 1 8.25 15.31 -20.86
N ALA A 2 8.28 15.73 -19.59
CA ALA A 2 8.51 14.82 -18.47
C ALA A 2 7.32 13.84 -18.34
N TYR A 3 7.60 12.55 -18.04
CA TYR A 3 6.58 11.52 -17.88
C TYR A 3 5.61 11.85 -16.74
N PHE A 4 6.13 12.26 -15.58
CA PHE A 4 5.35 12.76 -14.46
C PHE A 4 5.34 14.30 -14.45
N SER A 5 4.16 14.89 -14.29
CA SER A 5 4.03 16.33 -14.06
C SER A 5 4.48 16.68 -12.63
N THR A 6 4.76 17.94 -12.37
CA THR A 6 5.08 18.44 -11.01
C THR A 6 3.99 18.08 -10.00
N ARG A 7 2.73 18.09 -10.39
CA ARG A 7 1.60 17.70 -9.53
C ARG A 7 1.63 16.22 -9.19
N ASN A 8 2.01 15.35 -10.16
CA ASN A 8 2.14 13.93 -9.92
C ASN A 8 3.30 13.64 -8.96
N ILE A 9 4.44 14.31 -9.15
CA ILE A 9 5.59 14.19 -8.26
C ILE A 9 5.22 14.64 -6.84
N ALA A 10 4.52 15.76 -6.70
CA ALA A 10 4.05 16.23 -5.40
C ALA A 10 3.10 15.22 -4.72
N ALA A 11 2.16 14.64 -5.45
CA ALA A 11 1.25 13.63 -4.91
C ALA A 11 2.01 12.37 -4.45
N ILE A 12 2.97 11.88 -5.24
CA ILE A 12 3.83 10.75 -4.88
C ILE A 12 4.63 11.08 -3.61
N ALA A 13 5.28 12.23 -3.56
CA ALA A 13 6.07 12.65 -2.42
C ALA A 13 5.24 12.79 -1.13
N LEU A 14 4.05 13.40 -1.22
CA LEU A 14 3.13 13.54 -0.08
C LEU A 14 2.64 12.18 0.42
N SER A 15 2.21 11.29 -0.47
CA SER A 15 1.75 9.96 -0.10
C SER A 15 2.88 9.13 0.54
N SER A 16 4.08 9.17 -0.04
CA SER A 16 5.26 8.49 0.51
C SER A 16 5.63 9.00 1.89
N SER A 17 5.67 10.32 2.07
CA SER A 17 6.00 10.95 3.35
C SER A 17 4.95 10.67 4.41
N LEU A 18 3.67 10.72 4.04
CA LEU A 18 2.57 10.42 4.97
C LEU A 18 2.64 8.97 5.45
N TRP A 19 2.87 8.01 4.53
CA TRP A 19 3.04 6.62 4.91
C TRP A 19 4.26 6.44 5.83
N ALA A 20 5.40 7.04 5.49
CA ALA A 20 6.62 6.92 6.28
C ALA A 20 6.44 7.48 7.71
N VAL A 21 5.83 8.66 7.84
CA VAL A 21 5.58 9.29 9.15
C VAL A 21 4.60 8.46 9.98
N LEU A 22 3.50 7.99 9.40
CA LEU A 22 2.51 7.16 10.12
C LEU A 22 3.11 5.83 10.56
N ASN A 23 3.94 5.20 9.72
CA ASN A 23 4.65 3.98 10.11
C ASN A 23 5.70 4.23 11.20
N TRP A 24 6.35 5.37 11.20
CA TRP A 24 7.32 5.70 12.23
C TRP A 24 6.66 6.01 13.58
N LEU A 25 5.57 6.78 13.58
CA LEU A 25 4.93 7.26 14.80
C LEU A 25 3.85 6.30 15.33
N VAL A 26 2.95 5.84 14.47
CA VAL A 26 1.70 5.17 14.90
C VAL A 26 1.81 3.65 14.84
N ALA A 27 2.48 3.11 13.82
CA ALA A 27 2.54 1.66 13.64
C ALA A 27 3.22 0.92 14.81
N PRO A 28 4.29 1.42 15.47
CA PRO A 28 4.86 0.76 16.64
C PRO A 28 3.88 0.66 17.80
N ILE A 29 3.14 1.73 18.08
CA ILE A 29 2.13 1.76 19.15
C ILE A 29 1.03 0.75 18.86
N PHE A 30 0.53 0.71 17.63
CA PHE A 30 -0.48 -0.25 17.22
C PHE A 30 0.02 -1.70 17.32
N TRP A 31 1.27 -1.93 16.92
CA TRP A 31 1.91 -3.24 17.03
C TRP A 31 2.04 -3.71 18.49
N GLU A 32 2.47 -2.85 19.39
CA GLU A 32 2.58 -3.20 20.82
C GLU A 32 1.23 -3.55 21.45
N LEU A 33 0.15 -2.90 21.00
CA LEU A 33 -1.20 -3.14 21.51
C LEU A 33 -1.85 -4.39 20.92
N THR A 34 -1.61 -4.70 19.64
CA THR A 34 -2.37 -5.71 18.90
C THR A 34 -1.53 -6.86 18.39
N HIS A 35 -0.23 -6.66 18.21
CA HIS A 35 0.71 -7.55 17.52
C HIS A 35 0.29 -7.86 16.06
N LEU A 36 -0.51 -6.99 15.44
CA LEU A 36 -1.01 -7.16 14.07
C LEU A 36 -0.40 -6.13 13.11
N PRO A 37 0.04 -6.53 11.92
CA PRO A 37 0.59 -5.62 10.90
C PRO A 37 -0.47 -4.82 10.12
N ILE A 38 -1.75 -5.02 10.42
CA ILE A 38 -2.91 -4.52 9.64
C ILE A 38 -2.85 -3.01 9.40
N LEU A 39 -2.39 -2.21 10.38
CA LEU A 39 -2.35 -0.76 10.26
C LEU A 39 -1.42 -0.29 9.13
N CYS A 40 -0.25 -0.91 9.02
CA CYS A 40 0.73 -0.58 7.97
C CYS A 40 0.15 -0.81 6.58
N ASP A 41 -0.51 -1.96 6.40
CA ASP A 41 -1.13 -2.34 5.13
C ASP A 41 -2.35 -1.47 4.80
N MET A 42 -3.18 -1.21 5.80
CA MET A 42 -4.37 -0.35 5.67
C MET A 42 -3.98 1.05 5.18
N VAL A 43 -3.02 1.69 5.83
CA VAL A 43 -2.54 3.01 5.43
C VAL A 43 -1.82 2.94 4.08
N GLY A 44 -0.93 1.95 3.90
CA GLY A 44 -0.15 1.79 2.69
C GLY A 44 -1.02 1.63 1.44
N THR A 45 -1.96 0.69 1.46
CA THR A 45 -2.83 0.45 0.30
C THR A 45 -3.82 1.58 0.06
N SER A 46 -4.32 2.25 1.11
CA SER A 46 -5.15 3.46 0.94
C SER A 46 -4.40 4.53 0.15
N LEU A 47 -3.12 4.74 0.46
CA LEU A 47 -2.27 5.71 -0.21
C LEU A 47 -1.85 5.25 -1.61
N LEU A 48 -1.66 3.94 -1.85
CA LEU A 48 -1.45 3.41 -3.20
C LEU A 48 -2.67 3.66 -4.09
N VAL A 49 -3.88 3.40 -3.61
CA VAL A 49 -5.13 3.70 -4.33
C VAL A 49 -5.26 5.19 -4.61
N LEU A 50 -4.98 6.05 -3.63
CA LEU A 50 -5.02 7.49 -3.79
C LEU A 50 -3.98 8.00 -4.80
N THR A 51 -2.77 7.46 -4.75
CA THR A 51 -1.68 7.78 -5.69
C THR A 51 -2.04 7.36 -7.12
N LEU A 52 -2.57 6.14 -7.29
CA LEU A 52 -3.07 5.64 -8.56
C LEU A 52 -4.16 6.56 -9.12
N TRP A 53 -5.16 6.87 -8.32
CA TRP A 53 -6.30 7.71 -8.70
C TRP A 53 -5.86 9.12 -9.09
N TRP A 54 -4.93 9.71 -8.34
CA TRP A 54 -4.45 11.07 -8.60
C TRP A 54 -3.60 11.15 -9.86
N THR A 55 -2.64 10.26 -10.00
CA THR A 55 -1.64 10.33 -11.08
C THR A 55 -2.12 9.74 -12.39
N ARG A 56 -2.96 8.70 -12.32
CA ARG A 56 -3.47 7.92 -13.46
C ARG A 56 -2.35 7.43 -14.39
N LYS A 57 -1.15 7.22 -13.86
CA LYS A 57 0.04 6.83 -14.64
C LYS A 57 0.69 5.58 -14.06
N PRO A 58 1.01 4.59 -14.92
CA PRO A 58 1.83 3.44 -14.53
C PRO A 58 3.15 3.88 -13.92
N GLY A 59 3.63 3.14 -12.94
CA GLY A 59 4.86 3.43 -12.21
C GLY A 59 4.70 4.39 -11.02
N ALA A 60 3.59 5.10 -10.89
CA ALA A 60 3.39 6.04 -9.80
C ALA A 60 3.20 5.33 -8.43
N PRO A 61 2.37 4.28 -8.29
CA PRO A 61 2.30 3.48 -7.07
C PRO A 61 3.63 2.84 -6.70
N THR A 62 4.36 2.29 -7.68
CA THR A 62 5.70 1.73 -7.48
C THR A 62 6.66 2.78 -6.94
N LEU A 63 6.72 3.95 -7.58
CA LEU A 63 7.60 5.04 -7.15
C LEU A 63 7.25 5.54 -5.74
N MET A 64 5.95 5.63 -5.42
CA MET A 64 5.47 5.94 -4.07
C MET A 64 6.01 4.94 -3.06
N GLY A 65 5.90 3.64 -3.32
CA GLY A 65 6.38 2.59 -2.42
C GLY A 65 7.89 2.60 -2.23
N VAL A 66 8.65 2.81 -3.30
CA VAL A 66 10.12 2.93 -3.24
C VAL A 66 10.54 4.12 -2.39
N VAL A 67 10.00 5.32 -2.66
CA VAL A 67 10.32 6.52 -1.90
C VAL A 67 9.91 6.37 -0.43
N ALA A 68 8.74 5.82 -0.16
CA ALA A 68 8.26 5.57 1.19
C ALA A 68 9.17 4.61 1.96
N THR A 69 9.66 3.55 1.32
CA THR A 69 10.60 2.60 1.91
C THR A 69 11.95 3.26 2.22
N VAL A 70 12.48 4.05 1.30
CA VAL A 70 13.73 4.82 1.53
C VAL A 70 13.57 5.76 2.72
N LEU A 71 12.47 6.50 2.81
CA LEU A 71 12.19 7.38 3.95
C LEU A 71 12.12 6.59 5.27
N ASN A 72 11.48 5.41 5.26
CA ASN A 72 11.45 4.56 6.46
C ASN A 72 12.84 4.04 6.86
N PHE A 73 13.71 3.72 5.92
CA PHE A 73 15.10 3.35 6.25
C PHE A 73 15.89 4.49 6.87
N ILE A 74 15.61 5.73 6.47
CA ILE A 74 16.21 6.92 7.11
C ILE A 74 15.68 7.08 8.54
N LEU A 75 14.37 6.91 8.75
CA LEU A 75 13.72 7.07 10.05
C LEU A 75 13.97 5.90 11.01
N ARG A 76 14.10 4.68 10.47
CA ARG A 76 14.31 3.42 11.22
C ARG A 76 15.35 2.55 10.52
N PRO A 77 16.65 2.83 10.67
CA PRO A 77 17.71 2.02 10.10
C PRO A 77 17.58 0.56 10.55
N GLY A 78 17.69 -0.39 9.62
CA GLY A 78 17.56 -1.82 9.89
C GLY A 78 16.15 -2.41 9.79
N ALA A 79 15.12 -1.60 9.56
CA ALA A 79 13.76 -2.09 9.37
C ALA A 79 13.54 -2.67 7.95
N LEU A 80 14.32 -3.69 7.59
CA LEU A 80 14.35 -4.29 6.24
C LEU A 80 13.01 -4.85 5.77
N HIS A 81 12.11 -5.18 6.70
CA HIS A 81 10.75 -5.64 6.36
C HIS A 81 9.95 -4.62 5.52
N PHE A 82 10.32 -3.33 5.52
CA PHE A 82 9.69 -2.35 4.62
C PHE A 82 9.95 -2.61 3.12
N LEU A 83 10.94 -3.45 2.78
CA LEU A 83 11.07 -3.95 1.40
C LEU A 83 9.85 -4.76 0.95
N GLY A 84 9.11 -5.36 1.88
CA GLY A 84 7.81 -5.96 1.59
C GLY A 84 6.80 -4.96 1.05
N PHE A 85 6.78 -3.72 1.55
CA PHE A 85 5.92 -2.68 1.02
C PHE A 85 6.34 -2.22 -0.38
N THR A 86 7.65 -2.14 -0.65
CA THR A 86 8.14 -1.91 -2.03
C THR A 86 7.63 -3.00 -2.97
N ALA A 87 7.75 -4.28 -2.59
CA ALA A 87 7.23 -5.38 -3.39
C ALA A 87 5.70 -5.30 -3.58
N ALA A 88 4.96 -4.99 -2.51
CA ALA A 88 3.52 -4.75 -2.60
C ALA A 88 3.17 -3.64 -3.59
N SER A 89 3.89 -2.53 -3.58
CA SER A 89 3.63 -1.40 -4.48
C SER A 89 3.89 -1.75 -5.95
N VAL A 90 4.92 -2.58 -6.22
CA VAL A 90 5.19 -3.12 -7.56
C VAL A 90 4.06 -4.05 -8.01
N VAL A 91 3.65 -5.00 -7.16
CA VAL A 91 2.55 -5.92 -7.46
C VAL A 91 1.24 -5.17 -7.69
N PHE A 92 0.95 -4.17 -6.86
CA PHE A 92 -0.23 -3.31 -7.01
C PHE A 92 -0.25 -2.59 -8.37
N ASP A 93 0.87 -2.00 -8.75
CA ASP A 93 1.03 -1.25 -9.99
C ASP A 93 0.92 -2.17 -11.22
N LEU A 94 1.59 -3.33 -11.18
CA LEU A 94 1.51 -4.33 -12.25
C LEU A 94 0.10 -4.90 -12.39
N ALA A 95 -0.58 -5.21 -11.30
CA ALA A 95 -1.97 -5.67 -11.32
C ALA A 95 -2.90 -4.60 -11.90
N ALA A 96 -2.71 -3.32 -11.51
CA ALA A 96 -3.44 -2.21 -12.07
C ALA A 96 -3.17 -2.04 -13.58
N LEU A 97 -1.94 -2.31 -14.04
CA LEU A 97 -1.58 -2.28 -15.45
C LEU A 97 -2.27 -3.40 -16.24
N VAL A 98 -2.29 -4.63 -15.70
CA VAL A 98 -2.94 -5.80 -16.32
C VAL A 98 -4.45 -5.59 -16.46
N VAL A 99 -5.11 -5.07 -15.43
CA VAL A 99 -6.55 -4.72 -15.48
C VAL A 99 -6.81 -3.55 -16.46
N GLY A 100 -5.82 -2.71 -16.64
CA GLY A 100 -5.88 -1.46 -17.39
C GLY A 100 -6.24 -0.28 -16.49
N TYR A 101 -5.37 0.71 -16.45
CA TYR A 101 -5.52 1.92 -15.63
C TYR A 101 -6.84 2.67 -15.87
N ARG A 102 -7.37 2.59 -17.08
CA ARG A 102 -8.64 3.20 -17.42
C ARG A 102 -9.81 2.49 -16.77
N ASN A 103 -9.79 1.15 -16.81
CA ASN A 103 -10.86 0.31 -16.28
C ASN A 103 -10.87 0.31 -14.74
N ILE A 104 -9.68 0.22 -14.11
CA ILE A 104 -9.56 0.16 -12.65
C ILE A 104 -9.94 1.49 -11.97
N LEU A 105 -9.87 2.61 -12.72
CA LEU A 105 -10.23 3.95 -12.24
C LEU A 105 -11.66 4.37 -12.63
N ASP A 106 -12.40 3.50 -13.30
CA ASP A 106 -13.80 3.77 -13.58
C ASP A 106 -14.62 3.87 -12.28
N ARG A 107 -15.75 4.59 -12.35
CA ARG A 107 -16.59 4.86 -11.17
C ARG A 107 -17.53 3.69 -10.80
N GLY A 108 -17.45 2.60 -11.54
CA GLY A 108 -18.30 1.43 -11.35
C GLY A 108 -18.02 0.68 -10.05
N ARG A 109 -19.02 -0.07 -9.57
CA ARG A 109 -18.87 -0.98 -8.42
C ARG A 109 -17.80 -2.05 -8.70
N VAL A 110 -17.74 -2.53 -9.93
CA VAL A 110 -16.76 -3.53 -10.37
C VAL A 110 -15.32 -3.03 -10.18
N SER A 111 -15.04 -1.81 -10.62
CA SER A 111 -13.70 -1.20 -10.46
C SER A 111 -13.31 -1.03 -8.99
N SER A 112 -14.27 -0.67 -8.14
CA SER A 112 -14.04 -0.59 -6.69
C SER A 112 -13.69 -1.95 -6.09
N VAL A 113 -14.39 -3.02 -6.47
CA VAL A 113 -14.07 -4.38 -6.04
C VAL A 113 -12.69 -4.82 -6.55
N ILE A 114 -12.38 -4.53 -7.80
CA ILE A 114 -11.06 -4.85 -8.38
C ILE A 114 -9.94 -4.13 -7.61
N LEU A 115 -10.10 -2.86 -7.26
CA LEU A 115 -9.11 -2.13 -6.44
C LEU A 115 -8.88 -2.80 -5.08
N VAL A 116 -9.94 -3.26 -4.42
CA VAL A 116 -9.83 -4.00 -3.15
C VAL A 116 -9.13 -5.35 -3.36
N LEU A 117 -9.44 -6.08 -4.43
CA LEU A 117 -8.78 -7.36 -4.73
C LEU A 117 -7.29 -7.17 -5.09
N VAL A 118 -6.95 -6.13 -5.82
CA VAL A 118 -5.54 -5.78 -6.11
C VAL A 118 -4.81 -5.41 -4.83
N SER A 119 -5.46 -4.68 -3.91
CA SER A 119 -4.92 -4.36 -2.59
C SER A 119 -4.68 -5.63 -1.76
N LEU A 120 -5.65 -6.54 -1.71
CA LEU A 120 -5.52 -7.85 -1.07
C LEU A 120 -4.32 -8.62 -1.62
N LEU A 121 -4.23 -8.76 -2.95
CA LEU A 121 -3.14 -9.49 -3.59
C LEU A 121 -1.78 -8.90 -3.25
N SER A 122 -1.63 -7.58 -3.38
CA SER A 122 -0.36 -6.90 -3.16
C SER A 122 0.13 -7.02 -1.71
N THR A 123 -0.74 -6.86 -0.73
CA THR A 123 -0.36 -7.01 0.68
C THR A 123 -0.15 -8.46 1.10
N THR A 124 -0.89 -9.42 0.53
CA THR A 124 -0.63 -10.84 0.73
C THR A 124 0.79 -11.20 0.26
N VAL A 125 1.20 -10.72 -0.91
CA VAL A 125 2.57 -10.90 -1.41
C VAL A 125 3.59 -10.23 -0.48
N ALA A 126 3.31 -9.03 0.03
CA ALA A 126 4.16 -8.39 1.04
C ALA A 126 4.32 -9.27 2.29
N GLY A 127 3.22 -9.78 2.81
CA GLY A 127 3.21 -10.66 3.98
C GLY A 127 4.01 -11.96 3.77
N LEU A 128 3.92 -12.56 2.58
CA LEU A 128 4.74 -13.71 2.20
C LEU A 128 6.23 -13.36 2.19
N ILE A 129 6.60 -12.25 1.58
CA ILE A 129 8.01 -11.79 1.50
C ILE A 129 8.52 -11.45 2.91
N ILE A 130 7.77 -10.69 3.68
CA ILE A 130 8.17 -10.31 5.04
C ILE A 130 8.31 -11.55 5.92
N GLY A 131 7.31 -12.43 5.92
CA GLY A 131 7.31 -13.64 6.73
C GLY A 131 8.43 -14.61 6.38
N THR A 132 8.78 -14.73 5.09
CA THR A 132 9.79 -15.67 4.63
C THR A 132 11.22 -15.15 4.83
N PHE A 133 11.46 -13.86 4.58
CA PHE A 133 12.82 -13.32 4.48
C PHE A 133 13.22 -12.41 5.67
N PHE A 134 12.27 -11.81 6.36
CA PHE A 134 12.56 -10.76 7.36
C PHE A 134 12.05 -11.08 8.77
N MET A 135 11.25 -12.12 8.94
CA MET A 135 10.79 -12.56 10.26
C MET A 135 11.57 -13.76 10.76
N ASN A 136 11.80 -13.82 12.07
CA ASN A 136 12.34 -15.02 12.70
C ASN A 136 11.33 -16.16 12.58
N PRO A 137 11.67 -17.34 12.00
CA PRO A 137 10.71 -18.43 11.75
C PRO A 137 10.06 -18.97 13.03
N MET A 138 10.81 -19.06 14.13
CA MET A 138 10.30 -19.55 15.40
C MET A 138 9.26 -18.57 15.99
N LEU A 139 9.57 -17.27 15.96
CA LEU A 139 8.67 -16.23 16.44
C LEU A 139 7.40 -16.17 15.57
N LEU A 140 7.56 -16.25 14.26
CA LEU A 140 6.47 -16.26 13.30
C LEU A 140 5.50 -17.43 13.54
N THR A 141 6.04 -18.64 13.74
CA THR A 141 5.23 -19.82 14.00
C THR A 141 4.51 -19.71 15.35
N LYS A 142 5.20 -19.20 16.38
CA LYS A 142 4.63 -19.03 17.72
C LYS A 142 3.52 -17.99 17.77
N MET A 143 3.69 -16.86 17.07
CA MET A 143 2.73 -15.74 17.11
C MET A 143 1.58 -15.90 16.11
N PHE A 144 1.87 -16.44 14.92
CA PHE A 144 0.95 -16.45 13.79
C PHE A 144 0.68 -17.84 13.21
N GLY A 145 1.22 -18.91 13.77
CA GLY A 145 1.06 -20.26 13.22
C GLY A 145 1.80 -20.49 11.89
N GLY A 146 2.57 -19.53 11.40
CA GLY A 146 3.40 -19.65 10.20
C GLY A 146 3.17 -18.56 9.15
N VAL A 147 3.96 -18.64 8.06
CA VAL A 147 4.00 -17.62 6.98
C VAL A 147 2.65 -17.43 6.31
N ALA A 148 1.91 -18.51 6.05
CA ALA A 148 0.63 -18.42 5.33
C ALA A 148 -0.42 -17.59 6.09
N PHE A 149 -0.53 -17.82 7.40
CA PHE A 149 -1.46 -17.07 8.23
C PHE A 149 -1.02 -15.61 8.39
N PHE A 150 0.28 -15.38 8.55
CA PHE A 150 0.84 -14.03 8.58
C PHE A 150 0.54 -13.26 7.29
N ALA A 151 0.71 -13.89 6.13
CA ALA A 151 0.36 -13.30 4.83
C ALA A 151 -1.15 -13.02 4.70
N ALA A 152 -2.00 -13.92 5.24
CA ALA A 152 -3.45 -13.70 5.26
C ALA A 152 -3.84 -12.47 6.09
N ILE A 153 -3.18 -12.23 7.22
CA ILE A 153 -3.39 -11.02 8.05
C ILE A 153 -3.00 -9.76 7.29
N HIS A 154 -1.88 -9.77 6.57
CA HIS A 154 -1.51 -8.68 5.66
C HIS A 154 -2.58 -8.47 4.58
N GLY A 155 -3.10 -9.56 3.99
CA GLY A 155 -4.20 -9.49 3.03
C GLY A 155 -5.45 -8.82 3.59
N LEU A 156 -5.83 -9.11 4.84
CA LEU A 156 -6.94 -8.42 5.51
C LEU A 156 -6.69 -6.92 5.66
N GLY A 157 -5.45 -6.53 6.03
CA GLY A 157 -5.05 -5.13 6.05
C GLY A 157 -5.20 -4.46 4.68
N GLY A 158 -4.85 -5.19 3.61
CA GLY A 158 -5.03 -4.75 2.23
C GLY A 158 -6.49 -4.56 1.81
N ILE A 159 -7.38 -5.45 2.23
CA ILE A 159 -8.84 -5.30 1.99
C ILE A 159 -9.33 -4.01 2.65
N VAL A 160 -9.03 -3.81 3.93
CA VAL A 160 -9.46 -2.62 4.66
C VAL A 160 -8.89 -1.36 4.04
N GLY A 161 -7.58 -1.36 3.73
CA GLY A 161 -6.92 -0.21 3.13
C GLY A 161 -7.40 0.08 1.70
N GLY A 162 -7.61 -0.94 0.89
CA GLY A 162 -8.20 -0.81 -0.45
C GLY A 162 -9.61 -0.20 -0.40
N ALA A 163 -10.45 -0.69 0.52
CA ALA A 163 -11.80 -0.16 0.73
C ALA A 163 -11.76 1.31 1.19
N LEU A 164 -10.89 1.65 2.15
CA LEU A 164 -10.69 3.04 2.60
C LEU A 164 -10.20 3.93 1.46
N GLY A 165 -9.24 3.48 0.66
CA GLY A 165 -8.76 4.20 -0.51
C GLY A 165 -9.88 4.50 -1.51
N VAL A 166 -10.74 3.51 -1.78
CA VAL A 166 -11.94 3.68 -2.62
C VAL A 166 -12.90 4.70 -2.02
N ILE A 167 -13.20 4.61 -0.73
CA ILE A 167 -14.10 5.54 -0.04
C ILE A 167 -13.56 6.97 -0.13
N ILE A 168 -12.27 7.16 0.15
CA ILE A 168 -11.62 8.48 0.08
C ILE A 168 -11.70 9.05 -1.33
N THR A 169 -11.30 8.27 -2.34
CA THR A 169 -11.30 8.75 -3.73
C THR A 169 -12.71 9.09 -4.22
N ARG A 170 -13.72 8.28 -3.89
CA ARG A 170 -15.12 8.57 -4.21
C ARG A 170 -15.64 9.80 -3.48
N GLY A 171 -15.26 9.98 -2.22
CA GLY A 171 -15.58 11.18 -1.45
C GLY A 171 -14.99 12.46 -2.04
N LEU A 172 -13.76 12.40 -2.53
CA LEU A 172 -13.11 13.51 -3.24
C LEU A 172 -13.81 13.82 -4.56
N GLU A 173 -14.14 12.80 -5.34
CA GLU A 173 -14.89 12.97 -6.60
C GLU A 173 -16.29 13.57 -6.38
N ALA A 174 -17.00 13.15 -5.33
CA ALA A 174 -18.30 13.72 -4.98
C ALA A 174 -18.21 15.21 -4.65
N ARG A 175 -17.06 15.67 -4.17
CA ARG A 175 -16.76 17.09 -3.91
C ARG A 175 -16.16 17.80 -5.13
N GLN A 176 -16.23 17.18 -6.31
CA GLN A 176 -15.70 17.70 -7.57
C GLN A 176 -14.16 17.93 -7.57
N ILE A 177 -13.44 17.31 -6.63
CA ILE A 177 -11.98 17.27 -6.65
C ILE A 177 -11.60 16.16 -7.64
N ILE A 178 -11.30 16.54 -8.87
CA ILE A 178 -10.96 15.61 -9.96
C ILE A 178 -9.51 15.85 -10.36
N PRO A 179 -8.67 14.80 -10.44
CA PRO A 179 -7.33 14.90 -10.98
C PRO A 179 -7.35 15.38 -12.42
N ARG A 180 -6.62 16.43 -12.73
CA ARG A 180 -6.45 16.99 -14.08
C ARG A 180 -5.13 16.60 -14.70
#